data_06db3f77f5c4670ea103418f7bf2a51e
#
_entry.id   06db3f77f5c4670ea103418f7bf2a51e
#
_cell.length_a   1.000
_cell.length_b   1.000
_cell.length_c   1.000
_cell.angle_alpha   90.00
_cell.angle_beta   90.00
_cell.angle_gamma   90.00
#
_symmetry.space_group_name_H-M   'P 1'
#
loop_
_entity.id
_entity.type
_entity.pdbx_description
1 polymer ?
#
loop_
_entity_poly.entity_id
_entity_poly.type
_entity_poly.pdbx_seq_one_letter_code
_entity_poly.pdbx_strand_id
1 'polypeptide(L)'
;MCGFAGFTGHLDNSEEVLTNMMNRIIHRGPDSAGQHIDNGAALGFRRLSIIDIDCGSQPMYNETNDIVITFNGEIYNYQDLRKELIEKGHTFRNNSDTEVLIHAYEEYGEDMLNRLRGMFAFVIWDSKKETLFGARDFFGIKPFYYALVDGNLVFASEIKSILEYPLYQKAVNNVALENYLTFQYSVLDETFFKGIYKLMPSHCLTFHKGELNIKRYWEPVFEPDENKTLEECVDEIDKVMHDSVEHHKISDVEVGSFLSSGVDSSYVAATFNGDKTFTVGFDYEKYNEIDYAKALSEKIKIDNYSKLITTEEYWDAISHIQYQMDEPLADPSAIALYFVSQTAAKHVKVAMSGEGADEFFGGYNIYHEPFSLAPMQKLPKGLRKGLAAIAGKLPPHMKGRSFLIRASKDLQERFIGNAFMFNEEERAKILKHPTGKYNHMELTRPYYDKVANLDDVTKMQYIDIHFWLIGDILLKADKMSMAHSLEVRVPFLDKEVFEVARHIPTKYKVNNKNTKFAMRQAAHRYLPDMVAEKKKLGFPVPIRIWLRDDKYYNIVRKAFTSDAAQEYFNVDEIVSFLDEHKAGNADNSRKIWTIYMFLVWYEEYFGKNEASHVHAAC
;
A
#
# COMPACT_ATOMS: atom_id res chain seq x y z
N MET A 1 12.84 9.21 2.35
CA MET A 1 12.51 8.02 3.17
C MET A 1 13.71 7.15 3.41
N CYS A 2 13.64 6.32 4.43
CA CYS A 2 14.77 5.54 4.92
C CYS A 2 14.41 4.04 5.01
N GLY A 3 15.28 3.26 5.57
CA GLY A 3 15.01 1.88 5.94
C GLY A 3 15.74 1.52 7.23
N PHE A 4 15.09 0.73 8.07
CA PHE A 4 15.69 0.19 9.28
C PHE A 4 15.62 -1.34 9.26
N ALA A 5 16.54 -1.96 9.99
CA ALA A 5 16.55 -3.39 10.27
C ALA A 5 17.21 -3.62 11.62
N GLY A 6 16.88 -4.71 12.28
CA GLY A 6 17.51 -5.01 13.57
C GLY A 6 16.93 -6.24 14.26
N PHE A 7 17.47 -6.52 15.43
CA PHE A 7 17.04 -7.64 16.25
C PHE A 7 17.36 -7.38 17.74
N THR A 8 16.64 -8.04 18.62
CA THR A 8 16.96 -8.06 20.06
C THR A 8 17.88 -9.24 20.38
N GLY A 9 18.55 -9.16 21.54
CA GLY A 9 19.54 -10.15 21.96
C GLY A 9 20.91 -9.94 21.32
N HIS A 10 21.82 -10.88 21.56
CA HIS A 10 23.19 -10.81 21.11
C HIS A 10 23.56 -12.05 20.29
N LEU A 11 24.25 -11.85 19.17
CA LEU A 11 24.89 -12.87 18.36
C LEU A 11 26.41 -12.60 18.36
N ASP A 12 27.24 -13.63 18.32
CA ASP A 12 28.70 -13.47 18.26
C ASP A 12 29.16 -12.62 17.06
N ASN A 13 28.36 -12.64 15.97
CA ASN A 13 28.60 -11.88 14.74
C ASN A 13 27.50 -10.83 14.46
N SER A 14 26.95 -10.19 15.50
CA SER A 14 25.87 -9.20 15.41
C SER A 14 26.12 -8.12 14.34
N GLU A 15 27.35 -7.60 14.25
CA GLU A 15 27.73 -6.56 13.28
C GLU A 15 27.62 -7.03 11.83
N GLU A 16 28.11 -8.24 11.54
CA GLU A 16 28.01 -8.84 10.21
C GLU A 16 26.55 -9.09 9.82
N VAL A 17 25.76 -9.69 10.70
CA VAL A 17 24.33 -9.97 10.47
C VAL A 17 23.58 -8.67 10.22
N LEU A 18 23.76 -7.66 11.07
CA LEU A 18 23.11 -6.37 10.93
C LEU A 18 23.50 -5.68 9.61
N THR A 19 24.79 -5.76 9.24
CA THR A 19 25.29 -5.22 7.98
C THR A 19 24.63 -5.91 6.78
N ASN A 20 24.48 -7.24 6.80
CA ASN A 20 23.81 -7.98 5.75
C ASN A 20 22.33 -7.59 5.65
N MET A 21 21.62 -7.49 6.78
CA MET A 21 20.24 -6.99 6.82
C MET A 21 20.10 -5.60 6.20
N MET A 22 21.00 -4.67 6.56
CA MET A 22 21.01 -3.30 6.02
C MET A 22 21.33 -3.25 4.52
N ASN A 23 22.17 -4.15 4.03
CA ASN A 23 22.56 -4.20 2.62
C ASN A 23 21.38 -4.57 1.71
N ARG A 24 20.41 -5.34 2.21
CA ARG A 24 19.19 -5.67 1.45
C ARG A 24 18.27 -4.46 1.21
N ILE A 25 18.44 -3.38 1.95
CA ILE A 25 17.61 -2.18 1.87
C ILE A 25 18.38 -0.91 1.50
N ILE A 26 19.55 -1.03 0.84
CA ILE A 26 20.34 0.13 0.35
C ILE A 26 19.51 1.05 -0.54
N HIS A 27 18.66 0.48 -1.41
CA HIS A 27 17.80 1.23 -2.31
C HIS A 27 16.83 2.18 -1.59
N ARG A 28 16.48 1.90 -0.33
CA ARG A 28 15.65 2.80 0.48
C ARG A 28 16.40 4.04 0.94
N GLY A 29 17.69 3.89 1.27
CA GLY A 29 18.50 4.96 1.82
C GLY A 29 19.96 4.86 1.41
N PRO A 30 20.30 5.34 0.21
CA PRO A 30 21.66 5.22 -0.33
C PRO A 30 22.64 6.27 0.21
N ASP A 31 22.14 7.36 0.84
CA ASP A 31 22.98 8.52 1.18
C ASP A 31 23.94 8.24 2.36
N SER A 32 23.48 7.50 3.37
CA SER A 32 24.31 7.11 4.52
C SER A 32 23.76 5.89 5.26
N ALA A 33 24.57 5.36 6.17
CA ALA A 33 24.22 4.23 7.04
C ALA A 33 24.70 4.48 8.46
N GLY A 34 24.02 3.86 9.43
CA GLY A 34 24.43 3.87 10.83
C GLY A 34 23.99 2.60 11.54
N GLN A 35 24.68 2.27 12.64
CA GLN A 35 24.43 1.08 13.45
C GLN A 35 24.52 1.42 14.93
N HIS A 36 23.70 0.77 15.74
CA HIS A 36 23.83 0.67 17.18
C HIS A 36 23.83 -0.81 17.54
N ILE A 37 24.78 -1.24 18.36
CA ILE A 37 24.89 -2.62 18.84
C ILE A 37 25.27 -2.57 20.32
N ASP A 38 24.46 -3.20 21.16
CA ASP A 38 24.75 -3.47 22.55
C ASP A 38 24.40 -4.93 22.91
N ASN A 39 24.40 -5.27 24.19
CA ASN A 39 24.11 -6.63 24.63
C ASN A 39 22.62 -7.01 24.51
N GLY A 40 21.72 -6.04 24.35
CA GLY A 40 20.27 -6.24 24.32
C GLY A 40 19.64 -6.06 22.95
N ALA A 41 20.26 -5.27 22.04
CA ALA A 41 19.72 -5.02 20.72
C ALA A 41 20.78 -4.61 19.70
N ALA A 42 20.46 -4.84 18.44
CA ALA A 42 21.19 -4.35 17.27
C ALA A 42 20.20 -3.60 16.36
N LEU A 43 20.45 -2.30 16.10
CA LEU A 43 19.63 -1.44 15.26
C LEU A 43 20.47 -0.90 14.10
N GLY A 44 20.02 -1.11 12.89
CA GLY A 44 20.65 -0.64 11.66
C GLY A 44 19.75 0.30 10.88
N PHE A 45 20.35 1.24 10.18
CA PHE A 45 19.65 2.28 9.45
C PHE A 45 20.30 2.61 8.10
N ARG A 46 19.47 2.80 7.09
CA ARG A 46 19.83 3.33 5.76
C ARG A 46 19.09 4.62 5.53
N ARG A 47 19.81 5.71 5.25
CA ARG A 47 19.27 7.08 5.16
C ARG A 47 19.11 7.56 3.73
N LEU A 48 17.93 8.10 3.43
CA LEU A 48 17.70 9.05 2.35
C LEU A 48 17.51 10.44 3.01
N SER A 49 18.45 11.36 2.80
CA SER A 49 18.48 12.65 3.49
C SER A 49 17.46 13.61 2.87
N ILE A 50 16.47 14.03 3.66
CA ILE A 50 15.36 14.91 3.26
C ILE A 50 15.20 16.07 4.23
N ILE A 51 15.18 15.83 5.55
CA ILE A 51 15.13 16.85 6.61
C ILE A 51 16.44 16.77 7.40
N ASP A 52 16.99 17.93 7.78
CA ASP A 52 18.23 18.11 8.52
C ASP A 52 19.38 17.30 7.88
N ILE A 53 19.73 17.66 6.65
CA ILE A 53 20.66 16.90 5.79
C ILE A 53 21.98 16.61 6.51
N ASP A 54 22.51 17.58 7.25
CA ASP A 54 23.83 17.50 7.89
C ASP A 54 23.81 16.76 9.24
N CYS A 55 22.75 16.95 10.06
CA CYS A 55 22.74 16.50 11.46
C CYS A 55 21.71 15.39 11.75
N GLY A 56 20.80 15.07 10.82
CA GLY A 56 19.74 14.06 10.99
C GLY A 56 20.20 12.60 10.84
N SER A 57 21.46 12.28 11.19
CA SER A 57 21.98 10.89 11.10
C SER A 57 21.34 9.99 12.15
N GLN A 58 21.11 8.73 11.78
CA GLN A 58 20.52 7.70 12.64
C GLN A 58 21.40 6.43 12.64
N PRO A 59 21.34 5.57 13.68
CA PRO A 59 20.49 5.67 14.89
C PRO A 59 20.76 6.93 15.71
N MET A 60 19.70 7.51 16.30
CA MET A 60 19.79 8.75 17.06
C MET A 60 19.53 8.49 18.54
N TYR A 61 20.19 9.27 19.43
CA TYR A 61 20.21 9.04 20.87
C TYR A 61 19.64 10.23 21.63
N ASN A 62 19.06 9.96 22.81
CA ASN A 62 18.76 10.99 23.79
C ASN A 62 20.05 11.54 24.42
N GLU A 63 19.96 12.51 25.36
CA GLU A 63 21.10 13.17 25.97
C GLU A 63 21.96 12.22 26.81
N THR A 64 21.36 11.18 27.39
CA THR A 64 22.02 10.21 28.28
C THR A 64 22.51 8.96 27.52
N ASN A 65 22.25 8.83 26.24
CA ASN A 65 22.56 7.71 25.35
C ASN A 65 21.98 6.34 25.78
N ASP A 66 20.93 6.35 26.57
CA ASP A 66 20.23 5.13 27.01
C ASP A 66 18.96 4.82 26.22
N ILE A 67 18.52 5.79 25.41
CA ILE A 67 17.42 5.60 24.46
C ILE A 67 17.97 5.87 23.05
N VAL A 68 17.70 4.93 22.15
CA VAL A 68 18.14 5.02 20.75
C VAL A 68 16.98 4.71 19.81
N ILE A 69 16.87 5.47 18.71
CA ILE A 69 15.80 5.31 17.70
C ILE A 69 16.34 5.04 16.30
N THR A 70 15.61 4.22 15.54
CA THR A 70 15.64 4.18 14.07
C THR A 70 14.24 4.48 13.54
N PHE A 71 14.14 5.43 12.60
CA PHE A 71 12.87 5.98 12.13
C PHE A 71 12.83 6.11 10.61
N ASN A 72 11.83 5.52 9.99
CA ASN A 72 11.49 5.66 8.57
C ASN A 72 10.17 6.40 8.45
N GLY A 73 10.20 7.66 8.07
CA GLY A 73 9.00 8.47 7.94
C GLY A 73 9.25 9.97 7.96
N GLU A 74 8.17 10.72 8.20
CA GLU A 74 8.13 12.17 8.38
C GLU A 74 7.05 12.52 9.41
N ILE A 75 7.40 13.33 10.40
CA ILE A 75 6.47 13.85 11.41
C ILE A 75 6.13 15.30 11.09
N TYR A 76 5.01 15.53 10.43
CA TYR A 76 4.65 16.83 9.88
C TYR A 76 4.41 17.93 10.92
N ASN A 77 4.02 17.57 12.14
CA ASN A 77 3.84 18.52 13.26
C ASN A 77 5.03 18.57 14.22
N TYR A 78 6.21 18.12 13.78
CA TYR A 78 7.39 18.02 14.66
C TYR A 78 7.83 19.36 15.24
N GLN A 79 7.68 20.46 14.51
CA GLN A 79 8.10 21.78 14.97
C GLN A 79 7.28 22.27 16.18
N ASP A 80 5.97 21.98 16.22
CA ASP A 80 5.12 22.34 17.35
C ASP A 80 5.37 21.44 18.55
N LEU A 81 5.52 20.13 18.33
CA LEU A 81 5.94 19.19 19.38
C LEU A 81 7.29 19.56 19.96
N ARG A 82 8.25 19.97 19.14
CA ARG A 82 9.57 20.41 19.58
C ARG A 82 9.48 21.62 20.52
N LYS A 83 8.67 22.64 20.21
CA LYS A 83 8.46 23.80 21.08
C LYS A 83 7.91 23.38 22.45
N GLU A 84 6.87 22.54 22.45
CA GLU A 84 6.28 22.01 23.68
C GLU A 84 7.29 21.23 24.53
N LEU A 85 8.09 20.36 23.90
CA LEU A 85 9.11 19.56 24.61
C LEU A 85 10.25 20.43 25.19
N ILE A 86 10.65 21.50 24.49
CA ILE A 86 11.60 22.49 25.02
C ILE A 86 11.03 23.20 26.26
N GLU A 87 9.74 23.58 26.24
CA GLU A 87 9.06 24.19 27.40
C GLU A 87 9.00 23.23 28.60
N LYS A 88 9.01 21.92 28.36
CA LYS A 88 9.07 20.87 29.39
C LYS A 88 10.49 20.56 29.87
N GLY A 89 11.51 21.16 29.26
CA GLY A 89 12.90 21.07 29.71
C GLY A 89 13.79 20.14 28.87
N HIS A 90 13.29 19.56 27.79
CA HIS A 90 14.11 18.77 26.87
C HIS A 90 15.08 19.64 26.07
N THR A 91 16.27 19.12 25.81
CA THR A 91 17.32 19.80 25.07
C THR A 91 17.58 19.12 23.73
N PHE A 92 17.47 19.86 22.66
CA PHE A 92 17.64 19.36 21.29
C PHE A 92 19.04 19.69 20.74
N ARG A 93 19.66 18.75 20.06
CA ARG A 93 20.97 18.88 19.41
C ARG A 93 20.89 19.22 17.94
N ASN A 94 19.75 18.91 17.30
CA ASN A 94 19.49 19.11 15.88
C ASN A 94 18.06 19.60 15.63
N ASN A 95 17.69 19.72 14.34
CA ASN A 95 16.36 20.19 13.94
C ASN A 95 15.54 19.08 13.25
N SER A 96 15.93 17.82 13.40
CA SER A 96 15.21 16.71 12.79
C SER A 96 13.92 16.39 13.54
N ASP A 97 12.97 15.85 12.83
CA ASP A 97 11.76 15.25 13.38
C ASP A 97 12.04 13.97 14.18
N THR A 98 13.15 13.29 13.90
CA THR A 98 13.59 12.08 14.59
C THR A 98 13.91 12.37 16.08
N GLU A 99 14.57 13.47 16.40
CA GLU A 99 14.89 13.83 17.79
C GLU A 99 13.62 14.14 18.58
N VAL A 100 12.62 14.71 17.92
CA VAL A 100 11.30 14.95 18.54
C VAL A 100 10.64 13.64 18.99
N LEU A 101 10.78 12.55 18.24
CA LEU A 101 10.23 11.24 18.64
C LEU A 101 10.90 10.68 19.90
N ILE A 102 12.21 10.87 20.06
CA ILE A 102 12.93 10.42 21.27
C ILE A 102 12.39 11.14 22.50
N HIS A 103 12.35 12.47 22.46
CA HIS A 103 11.89 13.27 23.60
C HIS A 103 10.39 13.12 23.86
N ALA A 104 9.59 12.90 22.81
CA ALA A 104 8.17 12.57 22.97
C ALA A 104 7.99 11.21 23.67
N TYR A 105 8.83 10.20 23.39
CA TYR A 105 8.81 8.94 24.10
C TYR A 105 9.21 9.09 25.56
N GLU A 106 10.23 9.89 25.87
CA GLU A 106 10.64 10.17 27.26
C GLU A 106 9.52 10.84 28.07
N GLU A 107 8.82 11.82 27.46
CA GLU A 107 7.80 12.61 28.13
C GLU A 107 6.44 11.89 28.24
N TYR A 108 6.01 11.20 27.17
CA TYR A 108 4.63 10.66 27.06
C TYR A 108 4.57 9.14 26.97
N GLY A 109 5.71 8.45 26.86
CA GLY A 109 5.72 7.00 26.60
C GLY A 109 4.93 6.65 25.33
N GLU A 110 4.09 5.59 25.40
CA GLU A 110 3.26 5.17 24.25
C GLU A 110 2.20 6.21 23.84
N ASP A 111 1.75 7.09 24.75
CA ASP A 111 0.73 8.10 24.46
C ASP A 111 1.21 9.17 23.47
N MET A 112 2.54 9.24 23.19
CA MET A 112 3.09 10.06 22.12
C MET A 112 2.40 9.82 20.79
N LEU A 113 2.00 8.57 20.48
CA LEU A 113 1.44 8.18 19.19
C LEU A 113 0.18 8.97 18.83
N ASN A 114 -0.65 9.32 19.82
CA ASN A 114 -1.87 10.10 19.62
C ASN A 114 -1.59 11.57 19.26
N ARG A 115 -0.38 12.04 19.55
CA ARG A 115 0.06 13.43 19.32
C ARG A 115 0.74 13.62 17.96
N LEU A 116 1.14 12.52 17.31
CA LEU A 116 1.82 12.56 16.03
C LEU A 116 0.85 12.87 14.88
N ARG A 117 1.33 13.64 13.92
CA ARG A 117 0.77 13.81 12.59
C ARG A 117 1.88 13.50 11.58
N GLY A 118 1.71 12.45 10.80
CA GLY A 118 2.78 12.03 9.89
C GLY A 118 2.59 10.63 9.35
N MET A 119 3.57 10.21 8.58
CA MET A 119 3.74 8.85 8.07
C MET A 119 4.98 8.23 8.70
N PHE A 120 4.88 7.11 9.38
CA PHE A 120 5.99 6.60 10.17
C PHE A 120 5.98 5.10 10.42
N ALA A 121 7.19 4.57 10.50
CA ALA A 121 7.51 3.33 11.17
C ALA A 121 8.83 3.55 11.92
N PHE A 122 8.87 3.26 13.20
CA PHE A 122 10.07 3.44 14.02
C PHE A 122 10.24 2.34 15.06
N VAL A 123 11.46 2.22 15.54
CA VAL A 123 11.85 1.37 16.67
C VAL A 123 12.69 2.19 17.63
N ILE A 124 12.33 2.16 18.90
CA ILE A 124 13.04 2.75 20.02
C ILE A 124 13.55 1.63 20.93
N TRP A 125 14.83 1.62 21.23
CA TRP A 125 15.43 0.76 22.24
C TRP A 125 15.76 1.57 23.49
N ASP A 126 15.15 1.21 24.63
CA ASP A 126 15.44 1.76 25.95
C ASP A 126 16.31 0.74 26.70
N SER A 127 17.62 0.99 26.73
CA SER A 127 18.60 0.04 27.30
C SER A 127 18.49 -0.10 28.82
N LYS A 128 18.01 0.94 29.52
CA LYS A 128 17.78 0.86 30.98
C LYS A 128 16.58 -0.01 31.33
N LYS A 129 15.53 0.05 30.51
CA LYS A 129 14.33 -0.78 30.70
C LYS A 129 14.45 -2.14 30.04
N GLU A 130 15.51 -2.35 29.22
CA GLU A 130 15.65 -3.54 28.36
C GLU A 130 14.37 -3.77 27.50
N THR A 131 13.84 -2.67 26.95
CA THR A 131 12.55 -2.67 26.24
C THR A 131 12.71 -2.09 24.86
N LEU A 132 12.21 -2.81 23.87
CA LEU A 132 12.05 -2.32 22.51
C LEU A 132 10.61 -1.90 22.29
N PHE A 133 10.40 -0.66 21.86
CA PHE A 133 9.12 -0.10 21.48
C PHE A 133 9.11 0.19 19.98
N GLY A 134 8.10 -0.29 19.26
CA GLY A 134 7.94 -0.04 17.83
C GLY A 134 6.54 0.42 17.49
N ALA A 135 6.39 1.28 16.47
CA ALA A 135 5.08 1.73 16.03
C ALA A 135 5.01 1.92 14.51
N ARG A 136 3.79 1.79 13.97
CA ARG A 136 3.45 2.03 12.57
C ARG A 136 2.32 3.04 12.48
N ASP A 137 2.38 3.94 11.49
CA ASP A 137 1.43 5.04 11.30
C ASP A 137 -0.04 4.62 11.16
N PHE A 138 -0.92 5.63 11.17
CA PHE A 138 -2.37 5.50 11.23
C PHE A 138 -2.97 4.65 10.11
N PHE A 139 -2.43 4.75 8.89
CA PHE A 139 -2.94 4.06 7.69
C PHE A 139 -1.98 2.98 7.17
N GLY A 140 -0.78 2.84 7.75
CA GLY A 140 0.24 1.90 7.32
C GLY A 140 0.99 2.34 6.07
N ILE A 141 1.19 3.66 5.91
CA ILE A 141 1.94 4.24 4.79
C ILE A 141 3.38 3.72 4.77
N LYS A 142 4.01 3.64 5.96
CA LYS A 142 5.36 3.08 6.09
C LYS A 142 5.32 1.61 6.48
N PRO A 143 6.15 0.77 5.86
CA PRO A 143 6.20 -0.66 6.17
C PRO A 143 6.92 -0.94 7.48
N PHE A 144 6.43 -1.95 8.21
CA PHE A 144 7.08 -2.52 9.38
C PHE A 144 6.80 -4.03 9.41
N TYR A 145 7.86 -4.84 9.33
CA TYR A 145 7.80 -6.30 9.43
C TYR A 145 8.55 -6.79 10.65
N TYR A 146 8.10 -7.90 11.23
CA TYR A 146 8.75 -8.51 12.38
C TYR A 146 8.59 -10.03 12.39
N ALA A 147 9.50 -10.70 13.11
CA ALA A 147 9.44 -12.13 13.39
C ALA A 147 9.94 -12.39 14.81
N LEU A 148 9.41 -13.44 15.46
CA LEU A 148 10.00 -14.01 16.68
C LEU A 148 10.82 -15.23 16.28
N VAL A 149 12.13 -15.16 16.48
CA VAL A 149 13.06 -16.22 16.11
C VAL A 149 13.96 -16.55 17.30
N ASP A 150 13.86 -17.74 17.79
CA ASP A 150 14.64 -18.24 18.95
C ASP A 150 14.58 -17.28 20.18
N GLY A 151 13.37 -16.79 20.47
CA GLY A 151 13.13 -15.88 21.60
C GLY A 151 13.52 -14.42 21.38
N ASN A 152 14.09 -14.07 20.23
CA ASN A 152 14.45 -12.71 19.84
C ASN A 152 13.42 -12.12 18.87
N LEU A 153 13.19 -10.81 18.99
CA LEU A 153 12.42 -10.05 18.01
C LEU A 153 13.35 -9.58 16.89
N VAL A 154 13.07 -9.98 15.66
CA VAL A 154 13.75 -9.51 14.44
C VAL A 154 12.79 -8.59 13.70
N PHE A 155 13.25 -7.43 13.23
CA PHE A 155 12.38 -6.44 12.60
C PHE A 155 13.07 -5.71 11.44
N ALA A 156 12.28 -5.24 10.48
CA ALA A 156 12.79 -4.45 9.35
C ALA A 156 11.68 -3.67 8.62
N SER A 157 12.10 -2.70 7.83
CA SER A 157 11.26 -2.04 6.84
C SER A 157 10.87 -2.95 5.68
N GLU A 158 11.67 -3.98 5.38
CA GLU A 158 11.42 -4.93 4.28
C GLU A 158 11.76 -6.37 4.71
N ILE A 159 10.96 -7.32 4.20
CA ILE A 159 11.08 -8.75 4.56
C ILE A 159 12.47 -9.30 4.20
N LYS A 160 13.02 -8.88 3.03
CA LYS A 160 14.33 -9.36 2.56
C LYS A 160 15.48 -9.11 3.56
N SER A 161 15.36 -8.10 4.43
CA SER A 161 16.30 -7.90 5.54
C SER A 161 16.17 -8.95 6.63
N ILE A 162 14.93 -9.34 6.99
CA ILE A 162 14.69 -10.38 8.00
C ILE A 162 15.22 -11.74 7.52
N LEU A 163 15.19 -12.00 6.21
CA LEU A 163 15.71 -13.24 5.62
C LEU A 163 17.23 -13.43 5.82
N GLU A 164 17.98 -12.36 6.09
CA GLU A 164 19.41 -12.40 6.41
C GLU A 164 19.70 -12.79 7.88
N TYR A 165 18.68 -12.88 8.73
CA TYR A 165 18.88 -13.32 10.10
C TYR A 165 19.15 -14.83 10.14
N PRO A 166 20.33 -15.27 10.64
CA PRO A 166 20.84 -16.61 10.38
C PRO A 166 20.03 -17.75 11.00
N LEU A 167 19.21 -17.45 12.02
CA LEU A 167 18.35 -18.44 12.68
C LEU A 167 16.95 -18.51 12.07
N TYR A 168 16.61 -17.62 11.14
CA TYR A 168 15.34 -17.67 10.44
C TYR A 168 15.37 -18.72 9.32
N GLN A 169 14.37 -19.61 9.30
CA GLN A 169 14.21 -20.64 8.27
C GLN A 169 13.09 -20.23 7.30
N LYS A 170 13.50 -19.93 6.08
CA LYS A 170 12.60 -19.48 5.02
C LYS A 170 11.66 -20.60 4.56
N ALA A 171 10.36 -20.37 4.61
CA ALA A 171 9.32 -21.27 4.14
C ALA A 171 8.11 -20.50 3.62
N VAL A 172 7.46 -21.02 2.56
CA VAL A 172 6.24 -20.43 2.01
C VAL A 172 5.05 -20.65 2.94
N ASN A 173 4.25 -19.60 3.15
CA ASN A 173 2.98 -19.69 3.86
C ASN A 173 1.85 -20.03 2.88
N ASN A 174 1.44 -21.29 2.84
CA ASN A 174 0.39 -21.79 1.94
C ASN A 174 -0.99 -21.14 2.24
N VAL A 175 -1.24 -20.71 3.48
CA VAL A 175 -2.47 -19.99 3.83
C VAL A 175 -2.48 -18.60 3.18
N ALA A 176 -1.33 -17.92 3.15
CA ALA A 176 -1.19 -16.64 2.46
C ALA A 176 -1.40 -16.80 0.95
N LEU A 177 -0.81 -17.84 0.32
CA LEU A 177 -1.03 -18.15 -1.10
C LEU A 177 -2.51 -18.37 -1.41
N GLU A 178 -3.21 -19.16 -0.61
CA GLU A 178 -4.63 -19.46 -0.83
C GLU A 178 -5.49 -18.19 -0.77
N ASN A 179 -5.24 -17.30 0.18
CA ASN A 179 -5.97 -16.04 0.29
C ASN A 179 -5.56 -15.03 -0.79
N TYR A 180 -4.28 -14.98 -1.16
CA TYR A 180 -3.79 -14.16 -2.27
C TYR A 180 -4.53 -14.45 -3.59
N LEU A 181 -4.82 -15.71 -3.88
CA LEU A 181 -5.59 -16.07 -5.08
C LEU A 181 -6.99 -15.45 -5.10
N THR A 182 -7.57 -15.11 -3.94
CA THR A 182 -8.83 -14.38 -3.88
C THR A 182 -8.63 -12.86 -3.94
N PHE A 183 -7.67 -12.32 -3.18
CA PHE A 183 -7.49 -10.88 -2.97
C PHE A 183 -6.48 -10.24 -3.92
N GLN A 184 -5.66 -11.00 -4.66
CA GLN A 184 -4.51 -10.59 -5.50
C GLN A 184 -3.34 -9.91 -4.75
N TYR A 185 -3.39 -9.84 -3.42
CA TYR A 185 -2.35 -9.34 -2.53
C TYR A 185 -2.36 -10.12 -1.20
N SER A 186 -1.33 -9.94 -0.39
CA SER A 186 -1.22 -10.55 0.93
C SER A 186 -2.16 -9.85 1.93
N VAL A 187 -3.23 -10.54 2.32
CA VAL A 187 -4.33 -9.99 3.13
C VAL A 187 -4.17 -10.25 4.62
N LEU A 188 -3.35 -11.24 5.00
CA LEU A 188 -3.11 -11.61 6.39
C LEU A 188 -2.04 -10.72 7.03
N ASP A 189 -2.01 -10.69 8.35
CA ASP A 189 -0.89 -10.15 9.13
C ASP A 189 0.37 -11.00 8.97
N GLU A 190 0.24 -12.34 8.95
CA GLU A 190 1.34 -13.24 8.57
C GLU A 190 1.58 -13.17 7.06
N THR A 191 2.83 -12.93 6.68
CA THR A 191 3.23 -12.74 5.29
C THR A 191 3.29 -14.04 4.50
N PHE A 192 3.73 -13.97 3.23
CA PHE A 192 4.07 -15.15 2.43
C PHE A 192 5.27 -15.93 2.96
N PHE A 193 6.07 -15.33 3.84
CA PHE A 193 7.14 -16.01 4.56
C PHE A 193 6.62 -16.41 5.93
N LYS A 194 6.55 -17.73 6.18
CA LYS A 194 6.01 -18.30 7.41
C LYS A 194 6.76 -17.77 8.63
N GLY A 195 6.01 -17.25 9.62
CA GLY A 195 6.57 -16.69 10.85
C GLY A 195 7.06 -15.25 10.75
N ILE A 196 6.94 -14.59 9.59
CA ILE A 196 7.15 -13.15 9.44
C ILE A 196 5.80 -12.46 9.37
N TYR A 197 5.62 -11.41 10.17
CA TYR A 197 4.37 -10.68 10.34
C TYR A 197 4.53 -9.20 9.93
N LYS A 198 3.43 -8.60 9.49
CA LYS A 198 3.28 -7.16 9.34
C LYS A 198 2.80 -6.56 10.65
N LEU A 199 3.44 -5.52 11.15
CA LEU A 199 2.80 -4.67 12.15
C LEU A 199 1.68 -3.92 11.44
N MET A 200 0.43 -4.16 11.86
CA MET A 200 -0.74 -3.60 11.19
C MET A 200 -0.83 -2.07 11.39
N PRO A 201 -1.51 -1.32 10.51
CA PRO A 201 -1.70 0.13 10.67
C PRO A 201 -2.26 0.49 12.03
N SER A 202 -1.81 1.61 12.60
CA SER A 202 -2.23 2.08 13.93
C SER A 202 -1.90 1.10 15.06
N HIS A 203 -0.89 0.25 14.89
CA HIS A 203 -0.44 -0.63 15.96
C HIS A 203 0.95 -0.24 16.45
N CYS A 204 1.17 -0.45 17.71
CA CYS A 204 2.48 -0.44 18.34
C CYS A 204 2.79 -1.81 18.94
N LEU A 205 4.06 -2.09 19.09
CA LEU A 205 4.57 -3.28 19.75
C LEU A 205 5.53 -2.89 20.87
N THR A 206 5.52 -3.68 21.94
CA THR A 206 6.50 -3.60 23.02
C THR A 206 7.08 -4.99 23.21
N PHE A 207 8.41 -5.08 23.17
CA PHE A 207 9.11 -6.33 23.44
C PHE A 207 10.02 -6.17 24.65
N HIS A 208 9.80 -7.00 25.67
CA HIS A 208 10.54 -6.99 26.92
C HIS A 208 10.79 -8.41 27.40
N LYS A 209 12.05 -8.78 27.58
CA LYS A 209 12.46 -10.10 28.13
C LYS A 209 11.80 -11.31 27.48
N GLY A 210 11.70 -11.29 26.14
CA GLY A 210 11.12 -12.38 25.35
C GLY A 210 9.59 -12.31 25.19
N GLU A 211 8.92 -11.37 25.83
CA GLU A 211 7.47 -11.17 25.71
C GLU A 211 7.15 -10.05 24.70
N LEU A 212 6.39 -10.39 23.66
CA LEU A 212 5.88 -9.46 22.66
C LEU A 212 4.42 -9.10 22.97
N ASN A 213 4.16 -7.81 23.15
CA ASN A 213 2.81 -7.27 23.26
C ASN A 213 2.53 -6.33 22.08
N ILE A 214 1.38 -6.51 21.41
CA ILE A 214 0.95 -5.68 20.28
C ILE A 214 -0.42 -5.09 20.63
N LYS A 215 -0.56 -3.77 20.44
CA LYS A 215 -1.82 -3.09 20.69
C LYS A 215 -2.14 -2.09 19.58
N ARG A 216 -3.44 -1.94 19.29
CA ARG A 216 -3.94 -0.91 18.41
C ARG A 216 -4.14 0.39 19.20
N TYR A 217 -3.58 1.51 18.70
CA TYR A 217 -3.68 2.81 19.35
C TYR A 217 -4.71 3.75 18.71
N TRP A 218 -5.12 3.48 17.45
CA TRP A 218 -6.12 4.29 16.73
C TRP A 218 -6.92 3.43 15.74
N GLU A 219 -8.13 3.89 15.34
CA GLU A 219 -8.99 3.20 14.38
C GLU A 219 -9.71 4.18 13.45
N PRO A 220 -9.70 3.98 12.10
CA PRO A 220 -10.42 4.84 11.15
C PRO A 220 -11.92 4.49 11.10
N VAL A 221 -12.72 5.07 11.98
CA VAL A 221 -14.17 4.85 12.05
C VAL A 221 -14.92 5.99 11.39
N PHE A 222 -15.85 5.65 10.47
CA PHE A 222 -16.75 6.62 9.85
C PHE A 222 -17.93 6.98 10.74
N GLU A 223 -18.27 8.26 10.81
CA GLU A 223 -19.39 8.83 11.56
C GLU A 223 -20.07 9.93 10.74
N PRO A 224 -20.78 9.61 9.63
CA PRO A 224 -21.38 10.61 8.76
C PRO A 224 -22.37 11.50 9.51
N ASP A 225 -22.21 12.82 9.39
CA ASP A 225 -23.13 13.83 9.95
C ASP A 225 -24.16 14.24 8.88
N GLU A 226 -25.35 13.65 8.93
CA GLU A 226 -26.42 13.89 7.95
C GLU A 226 -26.97 15.32 7.96
N ASN A 227 -26.63 16.15 8.98
CA ASN A 227 -27.05 17.55 9.06
C ASN A 227 -26.15 18.49 8.23
N LYS A 228 -24.94 18.07 7.87
CA LYS A 228 -24.04 18.86 7.04
C LYS A 228 -24.64 19.14 5.66
N THR A 229 -24.42 20.34 5.18
CA THR A 229 -24.73 20.75 3.80
C THR A 229 -23.58 20.39 2.85
N LEU A 230 -23.85 20.38 1.55
CA LEU A 230 -22.80 20.17 0.54
C LEU A 230 -21.74 21.27 0.60
N GLU A 231 -22.15 22.53 0.77
CA GLU A 231 -21.25 23.69 0.80
C GLU A 231 -20.27 23.59 1.99
N GLU A 232 -20.77 23.29 3.19
CA GLU A 232 -19.92 23.04 4.36
C GLU A 232 -18.92 21.92 4.12
N CYS A 233 -19.35 20.79 3.55
CA CYS A 233 -18.45 19.69 3.22
C CYS A 233 -17.36 20.08 2.20
N VAL A 234 -17.72 20.86 1.17
CA VAL A 234 -16.79 21.37 0.16
C VAL A 234 -15.75 22.30 0.76
N ASP A 235 -16.18 23.22 1.64
CA ASP A 235 -15.28 24.17 2.30
C ASP A 235 -14.33 23.48 3.28
N GLU A 236 -14.83 22.52 4.06
CA GLU A 236 -14.00 21.72 4.97
C GLU A 236 -12.96 20.89 4.21
N ILE A 237 -13.34 20.25 3.09
CA ILE A 237 -12.41 19.50 2.24
C ILE A 237 -11.33 20.42 1.69
N ASP A 238 -11.72 21.56 1.14
CA ASP A 238 -10.78 22.51 0.56
C ASP A 238 -9.78 23.00 1.59
N LYS A 239 -10.27 23.41 2.76
CA LYS A 239 -9.42 23.87 3.86
C LYS A 239 -8.44 22.81 4.34
N VAL A 240 -8.92 21.58 4.60
CA VAL A 240 -8.06 20.52 5.15
C VAL A 240 -7.06 20.00 4.12
N MET A 241 -7.41 19.97 2.83
CA MET A 241 -6.48 19.57 1.78
C MET A 241 -5.35 20.58 1.59
N HIS A 242 -5.65 21.90 1.65
CA HIS A 242 -4.59 22.91 1.66
C HIS A 242 -3.69 22.78 2.87
N ASP A 243 -4.24 22.62 4.06
CA ASP A 243 -3.47 22.40 5.28
C ASP A 243 -2.59 21.14 5.19
N SER A 244 -3.15 20.05 4.72
CA SER A 244 -2.40 18.79 4.55
C SER A 244 -1.27 18.94 3.54
N VAL A 245 -1.53 19.53 2.37
CA VAL A 245 -0.50 19.73 1.35
C VAL A 245 0.63 20.62 1.87
N GLU A 246 0.33 21.69 2.62
CA GLU A 246 1.36 22.56 3.22
C GLU A 246 2.25 21.79 4.21
N HIS A 247 1.66 20.91 5.05
CA HIS A 247 2.43 20.06 5.95
C HIS A 247 3.30 19.03 5.19
N HIS A 248 2.78 18.48 4.08
CA HIS A 248 3.53 17.53 3.25
C HIS A 248 4.62 18.19 2.40
N LYS A 249 4.68 19.53 2.32
CA LYS A 249 5.78 20.27 1.68
C LYS A 249 7.05 20.36 2.52
N ILE A 250 7.00 20.14 3.83
CA ILE A 250 8.12 20.30 4.75
C ILE A 250 9.28 19.42 4.27
N SER A 251 10.36 20.04 3.81
CA SER A 251 11.52 19.36 3.21
C SER A 251 12.66 20.33 2.99
N ASP A 252 13.91 19.89 3.17
CA ASP A 252 15.12 20.63 2.81
C ASP A 252 15.58 20.34 1.38
N VAL A 253 14.85 19.46 0.66
CA VAL A 253 15.08 19.11 -0.75
C VAL A 253 13.86 19.43 -1.60
N GLU A 254 14.08 19.51 -2.91
CA GLU A 254 12.99 19.79 -3.85
C GLU A 254 11.93 18.68 -3.83
N VAL A 255 10.65 19.11 -3.83
CA VAL A 255 9.47 18.25 -3.86
C VAL A 255 8.77 18.37 -5.21
N GLY A 256 8.40 17.26 -5.83
CA GLY A 256 7.57 17.21 -7.03
C GLY A 256 6.20 16.59 -6.76
N SER A 257 5.43 16.31 -7.82
CA SER A 257 4.15 15.63 -7.72
C SER A 257 3.93 14.65 -8.86
N PHE A 258 3.38 13.48 -8.57
CA PHE A 258 2.84 12.63 -9.62
C PHE A 258 1.59 13.28 -10.22
N LEU A 259 1.45 13.19 -11.52
CA LEU A 259 0.32 13.72 -12.25
C LEU A 259 -0.22 12.67 -13.22
N SER A 260 -1.46 12.28 -13.03
CA SER A 260 -2.24 11.48 -13.97
C SER A 260 -3.36 12.33 -14.58
N SER A 261 -4.20 11.72 -15.38
CA SER A 261 -5.41 12.37 -15.87
C SER A 261 -6.55 12.40 -14.81
N GLY A 262 -6.33 11.85 -13.63
CA GLY A 262 -7.32 11.73 -12.56
C GLY A 262 -7.44 13.00 -11.69
N VAL A 263 -8.64 13.24 -11.15
CA VAL A 263 -8.91 14.40 -10.30
C VAL A 263 -8.03 14.44 -9.04
N ASP A 264 -7.66 13.28 -8.49
CA ASP A 264 -6.94 13.16 -7.22
C ASP A 264 -5.52 13.75 -7.32
N SER A 265 -4.71 13.20 -8.22
CA SER A 265 -3.34 13.70 -8.47
C SER A 265 -3.35 15.13 -8.99
N SER A 266 -4.37 15.49 -9.78
CA SER A 266 -4.52 16.85 -10.31
C SER A 266 -4.85 17.86 -9.21
N TYR A 267 -5.70 17.49 -8.24
CA TYR A 267 -6.02 18.35 -7.10
C TYR A 267 -4.80 18.55 -6.19
N VAL A 268 -4.07 17.47 -5.89
CA VAL A 268 -2.81 17.57 -5.14
C VAL A 268 -1.82 18.46 -5.89
N ALA A 269 -1.58 18.25 -7.19
CA ALA A 269 -0.63 19.04 -7.96
C ALA A 269 -1.00 20.53 -8.03
N ALA A 270 -2.28 20.84 -8.22
CA ALA A 270 -2.77 22.23 -8.28
C ALA A 270 -2.68 22.94 -6.91
N THR A 271 -2.97 22.22 -5.81
CA THR A 271 -2.86 22.77 -4.44
C THR A 271 -1.40 22.90 -4.02
N PHE A 272 -0.57 21.94 -4.39
CA PHE A 272 0.86 21.94 -4.11
C PHE A 272 1.55 23.13 -4.78
N ASN A 273 1.19 23.45 -6.03
CA ASN A 273 1.74 24.55 -6.82
C ASN A 273 3.30 24.55 -6.81
N GLY A 274 3.90 23.38 -6.99
CA GLY A 274 5.35 23.22 -7.11
C GLY A 274 5.81 23.32 -8.57
N ASP A 275 7.11 23.07 -8.81
CA ASP A 275 7.72 23.31 -10.12
C ASP A 275 7.66 22.11 -11.08
N LYS A 276 7.51 20.88 -10.55
CA LYS A 276 7.68 19.64 -11.34
C LYS A 276 6.56 18.62 -11.10
N THR A 277 6.07 18.07 -12.20
CA THR A 277 5.15 16.93 -12.20
C THR A 277 5.70 15.78 -13.04
N PHE A 278 5.28 14.55 -12.71
CA PHE A 278 5.77 13.32 -13.36
C PHE A 278 4.61 12.46 -13.81
N THR A 279 4.72 11.95 -15.04
CA THR A 279 3.66 11.16 -15.68
C THR A 279 4.25 9.98 -16.45
N VAL A 280 3.53 8.87 -16.51
CA VAL A 280 3.84 7.77 -17.43
C VAL A 280 2.61 7.40 -18.25
N GLY A 281 2.85 6.82 -19.42
CA GLY A 281 1.81 6.26 -20.29
C GLY A 281 2.34 5.01 -20.98
N PHE A 282 1.45 4.25 -21.61
CA PHE A 282 1.82 3.09 -22.43
C PHE A 282 1.79 3.43 -23.92
N ASP A 283 2.59 2.72 -24.68
CA ASP A 283 2.59 2.79 -26.16
C ASP A 283 1.34 2.10 -26.75
N TYR A 284 0.17 2.52 -26.24
CA TYR A 284 -1.16 2.12 -26.68
C TYR A 284 -2.09 3.31 -26.53
N GLU A 285 -2.63 3.81 -27.62
CA GLU A 285 -3.41 5.06 -27.68
C GLU A 285 -4.51 5.15 -26.59
N LYS A 286 -5.22 4.05 -26.31
CA LYS A 286 -6.27 4.00 -25.27
C LYS A 286 -5.75 4.00 -23.83
N TYR A 287 -4.45 3.83 -23.64
CA TYR A 287 -3.78 3.69 -22.34
C TYR A 287 -2.72 4.76 -22.12
N ASN A 288 -2.70 5.80 -22.98
CA ASN A 288 -1.78 6.92 -22.90
C ASN A 288 -2.47 8.13 -22.26
N GLU A 289 -2.00 8.54 -21.09
CA GLU A 289 -2.50 9.72 -20.37
C GLU A 289 -1.55 10.93 -20.47
N ILE A 290 -0.41 10.79 -21.18
CA ILE A 290 0.66 11.80 -21.22
C ILE A 290 0.16 13.13 -21.79
N ASP A 291 -0.55 13.11 -22.92
CA ASP A 291 -1.02 14.33 -23.57
C ASP A 291 -1.99 15.11 -22.69
N TYR A 292 -2.80 14.39 -21.92
CA TYR A 292 -3.73 14.99 -20.98
C TYR A 292 -3.01 15.65 -19.79
N ALA A 293 -2.02 14.96 -19.22
CA ALA A 293 -1.22 15.47 -18.12
C ALA A 293 -0.41 16.71 -18.55
N LYS A 294 0.16 16.70 -19.78
CA LYS A 294 0.84 17.87 -20.36
C LYS A 294 -0.08 19.06 -20.52
N ALA A 295 -1.27 18.86 -21.11
CA ALA A 295 -2.25 19.94 -21.28
C ALA A 295 -2.71 20.53 -19.93
N LEU A 296 -2.82 19.72 -18.89
CA LEU A 296 -3.11 20.21 -17.55
C LEU A 296 -1.91 20.97 -16.97
N SER A 297 -0.70 20.42 -17.05
CA SER A 297 0.53 21.06 -16.55
C SER A 297 0.73 22.45 -17.14
N GLU A 298 0.49 22.62 -18.45
CA GLU A 298 0.53 23.92 -19.12
C GLU A 298 -0.47 24.92 -18.52
N LYS A 299 -1.70 24.46 -18.17
CA LYS A 299 -2.73 25.31 -17.57
C LYS A 299 -2.39 25.73 -16.15
N ILE A 300 -1.85 24.82 -15.34
CA ILE A 300 -1.44 25.11 -13.96
C ILE A 300 0.00 25.65 -13.88
N LYS A 301 0.68 25.81 -15.03
CA LYS A 301 2.03 26.39 -15.17
C LYS A 301 3.10 25.62 -14.37
N ILE A 302 3.05 24.30 -14.41
CA ILE A 302 4.02 23.39 -13.78
C ILE A 302 4.68 22.54 -14.86
N ASP A 303 5.98 22.35 -14.82
CA ASP A 303 6.71 21.50 -15.78
C ASP A 303 6.28 20.03 -15.64
N ASN A 304 6.10 19.34 -16.77
CA ASN A 304 5.77 17.91 -16.78
C ASN A 304 6.86 17.08 -17.46
N TYR A 305 7.38 16.13 -16.69
CA TYR A 305 8.33 15.11 -17.15
C TYR A 305 7.59 13.80 -17.37
N SER A 306 7.62 13.27 -18.58
CA SER A 306 6.85 12.09 -18.94
C SER A 306 7.70 10.99 -19.57
N LYS A 307 7.31 9.72 -19.32
CA LYS A 307 7.90 8.52 -19.92
C LYS A 307 6.82 7.68 -20.58
N LEU A 308 7.08 7.27 -21.84
CA LEU A 308 6.30 6.24 -22.53
C LEU A 308 6.93 4.88 -22.21
N ILE A 309 6.15 3.96 -21.67
CA ILE A 309 6.56 2.61 -21.31
C ILE A 309 6.27 1.69 -22.49
N THR A 310 7.31 1.03 -23.03
CA THR A 310 7.12 0.01 -24.06
C THR A 310 6.65 -1.31 -23.45
N THR A 311 6.06 -2.16 -24.27
CA THR A 311 5.63 -3.50 -23.82
C THR A 311 6.82 -4.33 -23.35
N GLU A 312 7.96 -4.24 -24.01
CA GLU A 312 9.20 -4.93 -23.64
C GLU A 312 9.70 -4.47 -22.27
N GLU A 313 9.86 -3.15 -22.06
CA GLU A 313 10.28 -2.60 -20.75
C GLU A 313 9.36 -3.06 -19.61
N TYR A 314 8.06 -3.11 -19.88
CA TYR A 314 7.08 -3.58 -18.88
C TYR A 314 7.33 -5.02 -18.47
N TRP A 315 7.47 -5.94 -19.44
CA TRP A 315 7.67 -7.37 -19.17
C TRP A 315 9.04 -7.69 -18.58
N ASP A 316 10.08 -6.98 -19.02
CA ASP A 316 11.46 -7.16 -18.51
C ASP A 316 11.59 -6.71 -17.05
N ALA A 317 10.78 -5.75 -16.61
CA ALA A 317 10.80 -5.25 -15.22
C ALA A 317 10.08 -6.17 -14.22
N ILE A 318 9.24 -7.12 -14.65
CA ILE A 318 8.35 -7.90 -13.76
C ILE A 318 9.13 -8.63 -12.66
N SER A 319 10.19 -9.34 -13.01
CA SER A 319 11.02 -10.12 -12.08
C SER A 319 11.60 -9.22 -10.97
N HIS A 320 12.29 -8.15 -11.37
CA HIS A 320 12.85 -7.17 -10.44
C HIS A 320 11.78 -6.54 -9.54
N ILE A 321 10.62 -6.20 -10.09
CA ILE A 321 9.50 -5.61 -9.33
C ILE A 321 8.96 -6.60 -8.30
N GLN A 322 8.78 -7.88 -8.65
CA GLN A 322 8.33 -8.89 -7.69
C GLN A 322 9.36 -9.11 -6.56
N TYR A 323 10.66 -9.02 -6.86
CA TYR A 323 11.69 -9.00 -5.83
C TYR A 323 11.58 -7.79 -4.90
N GLN A 324 11.37 -6.58 -5.45
CA GLN A 324 11.23 -5.37 -4.63
C GLN A 324 9.95 -5.37 -3.77
N MET A 325 8.91 -6.05 -4.20
CA MET A 325 7.65 -6.14 -3.46
C MET A 325 7.72 -6.94 -2.16
N ASP A 326 8.70 -7.82 -1.98
CA ASP A 326 8.82 -8.82 -0.90
C ASP A 326 7.72 -9.91 -0.93
N GLU A 327 6.48 -9.54 -1.16
CA GLU A 327 5.32 -10.45 -1.29
C GLU A 327 4.72 -10.35 -2.70
N PRO A 328 4.11 -11.42 -3.25
CA PRO A 328 3.53 -11.34 -4.58
C PRO A 328 2.38 -10.34 -4.61
N LEU A 329 2.41 -9.44 -5.58
CA LEU A 329 1.34 -8.51 -5.87
C LEU A 329 0.92 -8.61 -7.32
N ALA A 330 -0.38 -8.83 -7.56
CA ALA A 330 -0.92 -9.00 -8.91
C ALA A 330 -1.66 -7.77 -9.45
N ASP A 331 -1.44 -6.60 -8.87
CA ASP A 331 -1.92 -5.35 -9.50
C ASP A 331 -0.97 -4.92 -10.62
N PRO A 332 -1.43 -4.93 -11.89
CA PRO A 332 -0.59 -4.54 -13.02
C PRO A 332 -0.11 -3.10 -12.96
N SER A 333 -0.80 -2.22 -12.22
CA SER A 333 -0.44 -0.81 -12.10
C SER A 333 0.85 -0.57 -11.29
N ALA A 334 1.30 -1.57 -10.51
CA ALA A 334 2.56 -1.50 -9.77
C ALA A 334 3.76 -1.22 -10.68
N ILE A 335 3.79 -1.83 -11.87
CA ILE A 335 4.88 -1.65 -12.85
C ILE A 335 4.88 -0.22 -13.41
N ALA A 336 3.71 0.37 -13.64
CA ALA A 336 3.63 1.76 -14.06
C ALA A 336 4.11 2.73 -12.96
N LEU A 337 3.76 2.43 -11.70
CA LEU A 337 4.22 3.20 -10.54
C LEU A 337 5.74 3.11 -10.37
N TYR A 338 6.35 1.95 -10.65
CA TYR A 338 7.80 1.79 -10.72
C TYR A 338 8.43 2.76 -11.73
N PHE A 339 7.90 2.84 -12.95
CA PHE A 339 8.46 3.71 -14.00
C PHE A 339 8.21 5.20 -13.77
N VAL A 340 7.07 5.61 -13.18
CA VAL A 340 6.88 7.02 -12.81
C VAL A 340 7.82 7.42 -11.69
N SER A 341 8.04 6.53 -10.72
CA SER A 341 9.01 6.73 -9.63
C SER A 341 10.44 6.82 -10.16
N GLN A 342 10.83 5.95 -11.11
CA GLN A 342 12.11 6.03 -11.81
C GLN A 342 12.29 7.36 -12.54
N THR A 343 11.23 7.88 -13.13
CA THR A 343 11.26 9.17 -13.85
C THR A 343 11.43 10.32 -12.87
N ALA A 344 10.67 10.31 -11.77
CA ALA A 344 10.72 11.36 -10.75
C ALA A 344 12.06 11.40 -10.00
N ALA A 345 12.62 10.23 -9.67
CA ALA A 345 13.89 10.11 -8.92
C ALA A 345 15.10 10.73 -9.65
N LYS A 346 15.01 10.97 -10.95
CA LYS A 346 16.04 11.70 -11.72
C LYS A 346 16.04 13.20 -11.46
N HIS A 347 14.99 13.72 -10.85
CA HIS A 347 14.75 15.16 -10.70
C HIS A 347 14.54 15.58 -9.24
N VAL A 348 13.92 14.73 -8.42
CA VAL A 348 13.55 15.05 -7.03
C VAL A 348 13.77 13.84 -6.12
N LYS A 349 13.93 14.08 -4.81
CA LYS A 349 13.95 13.03 -3.78
C LYS A 349 12.57 12.77 -3.16
N VAL A 350 11.63 13.70 -3.33
CA VAL A 350 10.28 13.64 -2.75
C VAL A 350 9.24 13.92 -3.83
N ALA A 351 8.15 13.16 -3.86
CA ALA A 351 7.01 13.41 -4.74
C ALA A 351 5.69 13.23 -3.99
N MET A 352 4.72 14.11 -4.25
CA MET A 352 3.36 13.96 -3.74
C MET A 352 2.52 13.08 -4.66
N SER A 353 1.57 12.36 -4.09
CA SER A 353 0.65 11.48 -4.82
C SER A 353 -0.78 11.61 -4.34
N GLY A 354 -1.72 11.13 -5.15
CA GLY A 354 -3.16 11.24 -4.90
C GLY A 354 -3.79 10.00 -4.25
N GLU A 355 -3.01 9.05 -3.74
CA GLU A 355 -3.52 7.85 -3.08
C GLU A 355 -4.33 8.18 -1.82
N GLY A 356 -5.34 7.36 -1.52
CA GLY A 356 -6.25 7.51 -0.38
C GLY A 356 -7.53 8.31 -0.69
N ALA A 357 -7.54 9.07 -1.77
CA ALA A 357 -8.72 9.87 -2.15
C ALA A 357 -9.95 9.01 -2.48
N ASP A 358 -9.74 7.86 -3.09
CA ASP A 358 -10.83 6.93 -3.44
C ASP A 358 -11.48 6.32 -2.20
N GLU A 359 -10.69 5.93 -1.23
CA GLU A 359 -11.13 5.30 0.00
C GLU A 359 -11.84 6.31 0.91
N PHE A 360 -11.32 7.51 1.04
CA PHE A 360 -11.88 8.52 1.97
C PHE A 360 -13.11 9.20 1.42
N PHE A 361 -13.13 9.52 0.12
CA PHE A 361 -14.19 10.31 -0.51
C PHE A 361 -15.10 9.50 -1.45
N GLY A 362 -14.93 8.17 -1.50
CA GLY A 362 -15.82 7.30 -2.26
C GLY A 362 -15.60 7.36 -3.77
N GLY A 363 -14.37 7.05 -4.24
CA GLY A 363 -13.99 7.26 -5.64
C GLY A 363 -14.17 6.05 -6.57
N TYR A 364 -14.21 4.85 -6.06
CA TYR A 364 -14.29 3.65 -6.89
C TYR A 364 -15.65 3.46 -7.56
N ASN A 365 -15.66 3.11 -8.84
CA ASN A 365 -16.91 2.90 -9.59
C ASN A 365 -17.81 1.83 -8.97
N ILE A 366 -17.23 0.84 -8.27
CA ILE A 366 -17.99 -0.22 -7.59
C ILE A 366 -18.89 0.34 -6.47
N TYR A 367 -18.60 1.50 -5.91
CA TYR A 367 -19.44 2.14 -4.90
C TYR A 367 -20.80 2.62 -5.42
N HIS A 368 -21.03 2.62 -6.75
CA HIS A 368 -22.37 2.78 -7.34
C HIS A 368 -23.22 1.50 -7.26
N GLU A 369 -22.62 0.36 -6.97
CA GLU A 369 -23.35 -0.92 -6.98
C GLU A 369 -24.54 -0.97 -6.02
N PRO A 370 -24.43 -0.49 -4.75
CA PRO A 370 -25.58 -0.46 -3.84
C PRO A 370 -26.80 0.25 -4.43
N PHE A 371 -26.60 1.40 -5.09
CA PHE A 371 -27.69 2.13 -5.75
C PHE A 371 -28.29 1.36 -6.92
N SER A 372 -27.46 0.73 -7.73
CA SER A 372 -27.91 -0.09 -8.87
C SER A 372 -28.69 -1.33 -8.44
N LEU A 373 -28.29 -1.96 -7.34
CA LEU A 373 -28.91 -3.16 -6.80
C LEU A 373 -30.13 -2.88 -5.90
N ALA A 374 -30.31 -1.64 -5.42
CA ALA A 374 -31.37 -1.29 -4.46
C ALA A 374 -32.77 -1.76 -4.86
N PRO A 375 -33.22 -1.67 -6.14
CA PRO A 375 -34.52 -2.19 -6.54
C PRO A 375 -34.65 -3.70 -6.34
N MET A 376 -33.59 -4.46 -6.64
CA MET A 376 -33.56 -5.91 -6.49
C MET A 376 -33.47 -6.35 -5.02
N GLN A 377 -32.78 -5.57 -4.18
CA GLN A 377 -32.65 -5.86 -2.75
C GLN A 377 -33.99 -5.76 -2.00
N LYS A 378 -34.99 -5.06 -2.56
CA LYS A 378 -36.36 -5.01 -2.01
C LYS A 378 -37.13 -6.34 -2.21
N LEU A 379 -36.67 -7.21 -3.11
CA LEU A 379 -37.29 -8.52 -3.33
C LEU A 379 -36.88 -9.52 -2.25
N PRO A 380 -37.76 -10.48 -1.87
CA PRO A 380 -37.40 -11.55 -0.94
C PRO A 380 -36.16 -12.33 -1.39
N LYS A 381 -35.26 -12.69 -0.43
CA LYS A 381 -33.98 -13.37 -0.71
C LYS A 381 -34.15 -14.66 -1.52
N GLY A 382 -35.25 -15.42 -1.27
CA GLY A 382 -35.58 -16.64 -2.04
C GLY A 382 -35.81 -16.37 -3.52
N LEU A 383 -36.56 -15.30 -3.85
CA LEU A 383 -36.82 -14.90 -5.26
C LEU A 383 -35.50 -14.45 -5.94
N ARG A 384 -34.69 -13.64 -5.26
CA ARG A 384 -33.36 -13.21 -5.77
C ARG A 384 -32.45 -14.41 -6.08
N LYS A 385 -32.41 -15.41 -5.18
CA LYS A 385 -31.63 -16.65 -5.37
C LYS A 385 -32.19 -17.49 -6.55
N GLY A 386 -33.50 -17.55 -6.72
CA GLY A 386 -34.12 -18.22 -7.87
C GLY A 386 -33.73 -17.57 -9.20
N LEU A 387 -33.82 -16.24 -9.29
CA LEU A 387 -33.36 -15.48 -10.47
C LEU A 387 -31.88 -15.68 -10.76
N ALA A 388 -31.02 -15.69 -9.72
CA ALA A 388 -29.59 -15.95 -9.86
C ALA A 388 -29.29 -17.37 -10.37
N ALA A 389 -30.04 -18.38 -9.91
CA ALA A 389 -29.90 -19.76 -10.38
C ALA A 389 -30.24 -19.90 -11.87
N ILE A 390 -31.25 -19.18 -12.35
CA ILE A 390 -31.57 -19.10 -13.79
C ILE A 390 -30.45 -18.37 -14.54
N ALA A 391 -30.02 -17.20 -14.02
CA ALA A 391 -28.92 -16.43 -14.61
C ALA A 391 -27.61 -17.23 -14.69
N GLY A 392 -27.32 -18.06 -13.69
CA GLY A 392 -26.14 -18.93 -13.66
C GLY A 392 -26.05 -19.91 -14.84
N LYS A 393 -27.19 -20.32 -15.42
CA LYS A 393 -27.27 -21.21 -16.59
C LYS A 393 -27.09 -20.48 -17.94
N LEU A 394 -27.07 -19.15 -17.92
CA LEU A 394 -26.89 -18.34 -19.13
C LEU A 394 -25.42 -18.20 -19.48
N PRO A 395 -25.06 -17.97 -20.76
CA PRO A 395 -23.67 -17.75 -21.16
C PRO A 395 -23.02 -16.59 -20.39
N PRO A 396 -21.73 -16.68 -20.04
CA PRO A 396 -21.02 -15.66 -19.26
C PRO A 396 -21.09 -14.23 -19.81
N HIS A 397 -21.14 -14.10 -21.14
CA HIS A 397 -21.19 -12.81 -21.86
C HIS A 397 -22.59 -12.18 -21.92
N MET A 398 -23.64 -12.88 -21.44
CA MET A 398 -25.01 -12.36 -21.52
C MET A 398 -25.21 -11.16 -20.59
N LYS A 399 -25.69 -10.06 -21.15
CA LYS A 399 -25.99 -8.83 -20.38
C LYS A 399 -27.03 -9.11 -19.28
N GLY A 400 -26.76 -8.60 -18.09
CA GLY A 400 -27.62 -8.76 -16.91
C GLY A 400 -27.34 -10.02 -16.08
N ARG A 401 -26.60 -11.02 -16.58
CA ARG A 401 -26.25 -12.23 -15.84
C ARG A 401 -25.53 -11.90 -14.53
N SER A 402 -24.42 -11.18 -14.61
CA SER A 402 -23.64 -10.77 -13.42
C SER A 402 -24.44 -9.91 -12.45
N PHE A 403 -25.30 -9.02 -12.97
CA PHE A 403 -26.18 -8.19 -12.15
C PHE A 403 -27.13 -9.05 -11.30
N LEU A 404 -27.83 -10.03 -11.89
CA LEU A 404 -28.74 -10.91 -11.16
C LEU A 404 -28.02 -11.79 -10.13
N ILE A 405 -26.84 -12.30 -10.48
CA ILE A 405 -26.00 -13.09 -9.56
C ILE A 405 -25.57 -12.22 -8.37
N ARG A 406 -25.06 -11.01 -8.61
CA ARG A 406 -24.63 -10.10 -7.54
C ARG A 406 -25.81 -9.62 -6.69
N ALA A 407 -26.97 -9.35 -7.30
CA ALA A 407 -28.18 -8.94 -6.60
C ALA A 407 -28.74 -10.01 -5.63
N SER A 408 -28.41 -11.28 -5.84
CA SER A 408 -28.83 -12.38 -4.94
C SER A 408 -28.01 -12.50 -3.68
N LYS A 409 -26.83 -11.87 -3.65
CA LYS A 409 -25.86 -11.92 -2.56
C LYS A 409 -26.03 -10.73 -1.62
N ASP A 410 -25.73 -10.94 -0.34
CA ASP A 410 -25.59 -9.84 0.61
C ASP A 410 -24.26 -9.11 0.36
N LEU A 411 -24.06 -7.92 0.94
CA LEU A 411 -22.86 -7.12 0.67
C LEU A 411 -21.57 -7.88 0.99
N GLN A 412 -21.49 -8.52 2.14
CA GLN A 412 -20.33 -9.32 2.57
C GLN A 412 -19.98 -10.48 1.64
N GLU A 413 -21.00 -11.05 0.94
CA GLU A 413 -20.80 -12.16 0.00
C GLU A 413 -20.28 -11.70 -1.36
N ARG A 414 -20.39 -10.41 -1.69
CA ARG A 414 -20.07 -9.87 -3.03
C ARG A 414 -18.98 -8.82 -3.06
N PHE A 415 -18.60 -8.24 -1.90
CA PHE A 415 -17.59 -7.22 -1.83
C PHE A 415 -16.61 -7.51 -0.68
N ILE A 416 -15.34 -7.64 -1.02
CA ILE A 416 -14.22 -7.89 -0.11
C ILE A 416 -13.08 -6.88 -0.29
N GLY A 417 -13.35 -5.81 -1.05
CA GLY A 417 -12.40 -4.86 -1.58
C GLY A 417 -12.48 -4.79 -3.11
N ASN A 418 -11.63 -4.02 -3.72
CA ASN A 418 -11.63 -3.80 -5.18
C ASN A 418 -11.08 -4.98 -6.01
N ALA A 419 -10.66 -6.05 -5.38
CA ALA A 419 -10.23 -7.29 -6.02
C ALA A 419 -11.00 -8.48 -5.50
N PHE A 420 -11.49 -9.34 -6.39
CA PHE A 420 -12.07 -10.65 -6.10
C PHE A 420 -11.79 -11.56 -7.30
N MET A 421 -10.66 -12.30 -7.25
CA MET A 421 -10.16 -13.07 -8.38
C MET A 421 -10.75 -14.48 -8.43
N PHE A 422 -10.50 -15.28 -7.43
CA PHE A 422 -10.95 -16.67 -7.32
C PHE A 422 -11.86 -16.83 -6.11
N ASN A 423 -12.99 -17.51 -6.28
CA ASN A 423 -13.79 -17.99 -5.15
C ASN A 423 -13.21 -19.31 -4.60
N GLU A 424 -13.76 -19.80 -3.48
CA GLU A 424 -13.27 -20.98 -2.79
C GLU A 424 -13.27 -22.25 -3.65
N GLU A 425 -14.32 -22.45 -4.47
CA GLU A 425 -14.43 -23.62 -5.37
C GLU A 425 -13.36 -23.57 -6.47
N GLU A 426 -13.11 -22.40 -7.02
CA GLU A 426 -12.07 -22.19 -8.02
C GLU A 426 -10.67 -22.40 -7.43
N ARG A 427 -10.41 -21.88 -6.21
CA ARG A 427 -9.12 -22.11 -5.52
C ARG A 427 -8.88 -23.58 -5.26
N ALA A 428 -9.88 -24.31 -4.77
CA ALA A 428 -9.78 -25.74 -4.49
C ALA A 428 -9.47 -26.57 -5.75
N LYS A 429 -9.89 -26.12 -6.94
CA LYS A 429 -9.57 -26.78 -8.21
C LYS A 429 -8.15 -26.55 -8.67
N ILE A 430 -7.67 -25.32 -8.52
CA ILE A 430 -6.34 -24.94 -9.05
C ILE A 430 -5.20 -25.25 -8.10
N LEU A 431 -5.42 -25.30 -6.78
CA LEU A 431 -4.39 -25.64 -5.80
C LEU A 431 -4.23 -27.15 -5.64
N LYS A 432 -2.99 -27.60 -5.55
CA LYS A 432 -2.69 -29.02 -5.20
C LYS A 432 -2.96 -29.33 -3.72
N HIS A 433 -2.68 -28.36 -2.86
CA HIS A 433 -2.74 -28.53 -1.41
C HIS A 433 -3.54 -27.36 -0.79
N PRO A 434 -4.86 -27.27 -1.05
CA PRO A 434 -5.69 -26.22 -0.45
C PRO A 434 -5.74 -26.44 1.07
N THR A 435 -5.53 -25.36 1.83
CA THR A 435 -5.56 -25.40 3.30
C THR A 435 -6.99 -25.33 3.83
N GLY A 436 -7.87 -24.64 3.12
CA GLY A 436 -9.25 -24.37 3.54
C GLY A 436 -9.36 -23.62 4.87
N LYS A 437 -8.27 -22.99 5.34
CA LYS A 437 -8.21 -22.39 6.67
C LYS A 437 -9.12 -21.18 6.80
N TYR A 438 -9.23 -20.37 5.73
CA TYR A 438 -10.08 -19.19 5.73
C TYR A 438 -10.89 -19.08 4.44
N ASN A 439 -12.16 -18.71 4.55
CA ASN A 439 -12.88 -18.13 3.43
C ASN A 439 -12.85 -16.60 3.51
N HIS A 440 -13.12 -15.92 2.40
CA HIS A 440 -13.05 -14.46 2.34
C HIS A 440 -14.01 -13.77 3.31
N MET A 441 -15.16 -14.39 3.63
CA MET A 441 -16.13 -13.84 4.58
C MET A 441 -15.65 -13.92 6.02
N GLU A 442 -14.88 -14.96 6.40
CA GLU A 442 -14.30 -15.06 7.75
C GLU A 442 -13.29 -13.96 7.99
N LEU A 443 -12.50 -13.60 6.98
CA LEU A 443 -11.53 -12.51 7.06
C LEU A 443 -12.21 -11.13 7.14
N THR A 444 -13.26 -10.91 6.38
CA THR A 444 -13.91 -9.58 6.28
C THR A 444 -15.00 -9.34 7.32
N ARG A 445 -15.62 -10.40 7.87
CA ARG A 445 -16.74 -10.31 8.82
C ARG A 445 -16.44 -9.44 10.05
N PRO A 446 -15.30 -9.56 10.74
CA PRO A 446 -15.02 -8.73 11.92
C PRO A 446 -15.07 -7.23 11.63
N TYR A 447 -14.71 -6.85 10.41
CA TYR A 447 -14.76 -5.45 9.94
C TYR A 447 -16.16 -5.02 9.58
N TYR A 448 -16.93 -5.87 8.89
CA TYR A 448 -18.34 -5.60 8.60
C TYR A 448 -19.19 -5.47 9.85
N ASP A 449 -18.94 -6.30 10.87
CA ASP A 449 -19.68 -6.28 12.14
C ASP A 449 -19.48 -4.95 12.89
N LYS A 450 -18.27 -4.35 12.82
CA LYS A 450 -18.00 -3.05 13.43
C LYS A 450 -18.80 -1.90 12.82
N VAL A 451 -19.11 -1.96 11.54
CA VAL A 451 -19.82 -0.92 10.78
C VAL A 451 -21.23 -1.37 10.35
N ALA A 452 -21.81 -2.37 11.04
CA ALA A 452 -23.08 -2.96 10.66
C ALA A 452 -24.25 -1.96 10.56
N ASN A 453 -24.20 -0.88 11.33
CA ASN A 453 -25.20 0.18 11.40
C ASN A 453 -25.06 1.26 10.31
N LEU A 454 -23.97 1.26 9.53
CA LEU A 454 -23.71 2.23 8.48
C LEU A 454 -24.34 1.79 7.14
N ASP A 455 -24.42 2.70 6.18
CA ASP A 455 -24.88 2.40 4.83
C ASP A 455 -23.85 1.53 4.05
N ASP A 456 -24.31 0.92 2.95
CA ASP A 456 -23.51 -0.03 2.20
C ASP A 456 -22.26 0.60 1.55
N VAL A 457 -22.31 1.86 1.13
CA VAL A 457 -21.13 2.55 0.55
C VAL A 457 -20.07 2.78 1.62
N THR A 458 -20.48 3.27 2.78
CA THR A 458 -19.57 3.49 3.92
C THR A 458 -18.95 2.17 4.41
N LYS A 459 -19.73 1.07 4.43
CA LYS A 459 -19.19 -0.27 4.69
C LYS A 459 -18.12 -0.68 3.68
N MET A 460 -18.36 -0.42 2.40
CA MET A 460 -17.38 -0.72 1.34
C MET A 460 -16.10 0.11 1.50
N GLN A 461 -16.20 1.40 1.82
CA GLN A 461 -15.03 2.25 2.11
C GLN A 461 -14.24 1.72 3.32
N TYR A 462 -14.92 1.30 4.38
CA TYR A 462 -14.28 0.74 5.57
C TYR A 462 -13.52 -0.55 5.26
N ILE A 463 -14.07 -1.42 4.42
CA ILE A 463 -13.39 -2.63 3.93
C ILE A 463 -12.17 -2.26 3.09
N ASP A 464 -12.30 -1.32 2.15
CA ASP A 464 -11.16 -0.91 1.31
C ASP A 464 -10.02 -0.28 2.11
N ILE A 465 -10.30 0.51 3.14
CA ILE A 465 -9.27 1.07 4.04
C ILE A 465 -8.49 -0.03 4.76
N HIS A 466 -9.16 -1.12 5.17
CA HIS A 466 -8.52 -2.17 5.96
C HIS A 466 -7.86 -3.27 5.13
N PHE A 467 -8.21 -3.42 3.86
CA PHE A 467 -7.70 -4.48 2.99
C PHE A 467 -6.99 -3.93 1.75
N TRP A 468 -7.74 -3.29 0.86
CA TRP A 468 -7.25 -2.81 -0.43
C TRP A 468 -6.19 -1.73 -0.31
N LEU A 469 -6.44 -0.71 0.53
CA LEU A 469 -5.52 0.40 0.76
C LEU A 469 -4.17 -0.11 1.30
N ILE A 470 -4.20 -1.01 2.28
CA ILE A 470 -3.00 -1.49 2.95
C ILE A 470 -2.25 -2.51 2.09
N GLY A 471 -2.98 -3.51 1.57
CA GLY A 471 -2.39 -4.68 0.91
C GLY A 471 -2.00 -4.45 -0.55
N ASP A 472 -2.59 -3.44 -1.20
CA ASP A 472 -2.33 -3.12 -2.60
C ASP A 472 -1.78 -1.69 -2.74
N ILE A 473 -2.59 -0.67 -2.45
CA ILE A 473 -2.28 0.73 -2.81
C ILE A 473 -1.02 1.23 -2.12
N LEU A 474 -0.93 1.14 -0.79
CA LEU A 474 0.20 1.66 -0.03
C LEU A 474 1.44 0.76 -0.15
N LEU A 475 1.23 -0.56 -0.24
CA LEU A 475 2.34 -1.49 -0.45
C LEU A 475 3.10 -1.15 -1.74
N LYS A 476 2.40 -1.06 -2.88
CA LYS A 476 3.05 -0.72 -4.15
C LYS A 476 3.59 0.71 -4.18
N ALA A 477 2.90 1.68 -3.54
CA ALA A 477 3.35 3.06 -3.49
C ALA A 477 4.72 3.18 -2.79
N ASP A 478 4.89 2.57 -1.62
CA ASP A 478 6.16 2.57 -0.90
C ASP A 478 7.24 1.75 -1.63
N LYS A 479 6.94 0.51 -2.00
CA LYS A 479 7.93 -0.41 -2.60
C LYS A 479 8.45 0.08 -3.94
N MET A 480 7.57 0.56 -4.83
CA MET A 480 7.96 0.99 -6.17
C MET A 480 8.70 2.33 -6.17
N SER A 481 8.33 3.24 -5.29
CA SER A 481 9.04 4.49 -5.14
C SER A 481 10.41 4.29 -4.48
N MET A 482 10.46 3.46 -3.43
CA MET A 482 11.72 3.19 -2.73
C MET A 482 12.70 2.33 -3.53
N ALA A 483 12.25 1.54 -4.49
CA ALA A 483 13.13 0.89 -5.46
C ALA A 483 14.03 1.90 -6.23
N HIS A 484 13.65 3.18 -6.22
CA HIS A 484 14.37 4.29 -6.84
C HIS A 484 14.83 5.37 -5.84
N SER A 485 14.84 5.07 -4.55
CA SER A 485 15.20 6.04 -3.50
C SER A 485 14.36 7.34 -3.59
N LEU A 486 13.07 7.20 -3.90
CA LEU A 486 12.11 8.31 -3.98
C LEU A 486 11.12 8.21 -2.82
N GLU A 487 10.98 9.29 -2.03
CA GLU A 487 9.92 9.38 -1.04
C GLU A 487 8.60 9.79 -1.68
N VAL A 488 7.57 8.97 -1.52
CA VAL A 488 6.22 9.36 -1.89
C VAL A 488 5.44 9.78 -0.65
N ARG A 489 4.83 10.97 -0.72
CA ARG A 489 3.94 11.56 0.28
C ARG A 489 2.50 11.57 -0.24
N VAL A 490 1.57 11.33 0.66
CA VAL A 490 0.15 11.05 0.32
C VAL A 490 -0.80 11.96 1.10
N PRO A 491 -0.96 13.24 0.69
CA PRO A 491 -1.72 14.24 1.46
C PRO A 491 -3.15 13.83 1.79
N PHE A 492 -3.81 13.01 0.98
CA PHE A 492 -5.14 12.50 1.30
C PHE A 492 -5.16 11.57 2.53
N LEU A 493 -4.04 10.88 2.81
CA LEU A 493 -3.92 9.96 3.95
C LEU A 493 -3.39 10.65 5.21
N ASP A 494 -3.62 11.93 5.34
CA ASP A 494 -3.44 12.66 6.59
C ASP A 494 -4.61 12.34 7.54
N LYS A 495 -4.31 12.15 8.82
CA LYS A 495 -5.30 11.93 9.88
C LYS A 495 -6.32 13.06 9.96
N GLU A 496 -5.91 14.33 9.72
CA GLU A 496 -6.81 15.48 9.71
C GLU A 496 -7.75 15.48 8.49
N VAL A 497 -7.27 15.00 7.33
CA VAL A 497 -8.12 14.80 6.14
C VAL A 497 -9.14 13.68 6.40
N PHE A 498 -8.74 12.60 7.07
CA PHE A 498 -9.68 11.55 7.46
C PHE A 498 -10.73 12.07 8.44
N GLU A 499 -10.35 12.93 9.40
CA GLU A 499 -11.28 13.51 10.36
C GLU A 499 -12.38 14.31 9.67
N VAL A 500 -12.08 15.05 8.61
CA VAL A 500 -13.10 15.69 7.76
C VAL A 500 -13.89 14.63 6.96
N ALA A 501 -13.21 13.72 6.29
CA ALA A 501 -13.84 12.74 5.41
C ALA A 501 -14.81 11.79 6.14
N ARG A 502 -14.51 11.40 7.40
CA ARG A 502 -15.36 10.51 8.19
C ARG A 502 -16.75 11.07 8.50
N HIS A 503 -16.87 12.40 8.56
CA HIS A 503 -18.12 13.11 8.86
C HIS A 503 -18.94 13.52 7.64
N ILE A 504 -18.43 13.32 6.41
CA ILE A 504 -19.16 13.67 5.19
C ILE A 504 -20.29 12.66 4.95
N PRO A 505 -21.56 13.12 4.78
CA PRO A 505 -22.68 12.27 4.40
C PRO A 505 -22.42 11.49 3.11
N THR A 506 -22.82 10.24 3.07
CA THR A 506 -22.62 9.36 1.89
C THR A 506 -23.16 9.97 0.61
N LYS A 507 -24.30 10.67 0.65
CA LYS A 507 -24.91 11.36 -0.52
C LYS A 507 -23.99 12.41 -1.16
N TYR A 508 -23.03 12.95 -0.41
CA TYR A 508 -22.03 13.92 -0.89
C TYR A 508 -20.69 13.25 -1.25
N LYS A 509 -20.49 11.99 -0.90
CA LYS A 509 -19.39 11.17 -1.40
C LYS A 509 -19.78 10.48 -2.72
N VAL A 510 -20.84 9.67 -2.69
CA VAL A 510 -21.32 8.90 -3.84
C VAL A 510 -22.81 9.10 -4.01
N ASN A 511 -23.22 9.38 -5.23
CA ASN A 511 -24.63 9.48 -5.61
C ASN A 511 -24.87 8.76 -6.95
N ASN A 512 -26.09 8.76 -7.46
CA ASN A 512 -26.44 8.04 -8.70
C ASN A 512 -25.64 8.47 -9.96
N LYS A 513 -24.94 9.59 -9.93
CA LYS A 513 -24.22 10.15 -11.09
C LYS A 513 -22.73 10.23 -10.87
N ASN A 514 -22.30 10.56 -9.65
CA ASN A 514 -20.92 10.95 -9.35
C ASN A 514 -20.35 10.14 -8.19
N THR A 515 -19.06 9.87 -8.27
CA THR A 515 -18.17 9.48 -7.17
C THR A 515 -17.35 10.69 -6.72
N LYS A 516 -16.91 10.74 -5.46
CA LYS A 516 -16.16 11.87 -4.87
C LYS A 516 -16.88 13.22 -5.02
N PHE A 517 -18.19 13.24 -4.89
CA PHE A 517 -18.98 14.40 -5.33
C PHE A 517 -18.53 15.70 -4.66
N ALA A 518 -18.48 15.78 -3.33
CA ALA A 518 -18.03 16.99 -2.62
C ALA A 518 -16.56 17.33 -2.90
N MET A 519 -15.67 16.29 -2.95
CA MET A 519 -14.25 16.50 -3.26
C MET A 519 -14.05 17.07 -4.67
N ARG A 520 -14.83 16.60 -5.65
CA ARG A 520 -14.79 17.16 -7.00
C ARG A 520 -15.23 18.62 -7.04
N GLN A 521 -16.24 19.02 -6.23
CA GLN A 521 -16.66 20.42 -6.11
C GLN A 521 -15.55 21.29 -5.48
N ALA A 522 -14.82 20.79 -4.50
CA ALA A 522 -13.64 21.47 -3.97
C ALA A 522 -12.54 21.61 -5.04
N ALA A 523 -12.25 20.54 -5.77
CA ALA A 523 -11.26 20.53 -6.85
C ALA A 523 -11.61 21.48 -8.02
N HIS A 524 -12.90 21.72 -8.31
CA HIS A 524 -13.34 22.68 -9.33
C HIS A 524 -12.88 24.13 -9.07
N ARG A 525 -12.50 24.47 -7.84
CA ARG A 525 -11.96 25.79 -7.51
C ARG A 525 -10.59 26.04 -8.17
N TYR A 526 -9.87 24.98 -8.51
CA TYR A 526 -8.47 25.02 -9.01
C TYR A 526 -8.30 24.35 -10.37
N LEU A 527 -9.17 23.40 -10.70
CA LEU A 527 -9.05 22.56 -11.88
C LEU A 527 -10.12 22.90 -12.93
N PRO A 528 -9.78 22.82 -14.22
CA PRO A 528 -10.77 22.95 -15.27
C PRO A 528 -11.79 21.78 -15.23
N ASP A 529 -13.03 22.05 -15.69
CA ASP A 529 -14.15 21.09 -15.68
C ASP A 529 -13.77 19.74 -16.29
N MET A 530 -13.02 19.75 -17.40
CA MET A 530 -12.58 18.52 -18.08
C MET A 530 -11.78 17.57 -17.19
N VAL A 531 -11.14 18.09 -16.12
CA VAL A 531 -10.38 17.30 -15.12
C VAL A 531 -11.25 16.95 -13.94
N ALA A 532 -11.88 17.94 -13.32
CA ALA A 532 -12.69 17.78 -12.12
C ALA A 532 -13.89 16.86 -12.34
N GLU A 533 -14.48 16.84 -13.56
CA GLU A 533 -15.60 15.98 -13.93
C GLU A 533 -15.18 14.64 -14.58
N LYS A 534 -13.89 14.44 -14.86
CA LYS A 534 -13.42 13.21 -15.53
C LYS A 534 -13.78 11.97 -14.73
N LYS A 535 -14.42 11.02 -15.38
CA LYS A 535 -14.75 9.72 -14.77
C LYS A 535 -13.48 8.94 -14.45
N LYS A 536 -13.47 8.26 -13.30
CA LYS A 536 -12.37 7.38 -12.91
C LYS A 536 -12.20 6.26 -13.93
N LEU A 537 -11.03 6.19 -14.56
CA LEU A 537 -10.66 5.11 -15.47
C LEU A 537 -9.75 4.06 -14.79
N GLY A 538 -9.20 4.37 -13.62
CA GLY A 538 -8.08 3.64 -13.02
C GLY A 538 -6.80 3.86 -13.82
N PHE A 539 -5.78 3.03 -13.57
CA PHE A 539 -4.56 2.98 -14.39
C PHE A 539 -4.61 1.70 -15.25
N PRO A 540 -5.25 1.73 -16.42
CA PRO A 540 -5.46 0.53 -17.22
C PRO A 540 -4.14 0.05 -17.83
N VAL A 541 -3.88 -1.26 -17.72
CA VAL A 541 -2.72 -1.94 -18.31
C VAL A 541 -3.22 -2.97 -19.33
N PRO A 542 -2.64 -3.06 -20.53
CA PRO A 542 -3.16 -3.90 -21.61
C PRO A 542 -2.80 -5.41 -21.48
N ILE A 543 -2.67 -5.96 -20.26
CA ILE A 543 -2.33 -7.38 -20.04
C ILE A 543 -3.28 -8.33 -20.77
N ARG A 544 -4.57 -7.97 -20.86
CA ARG A 544 -5.58 -8.72 -21.61
C ARG A 544 -5.23 -8.91 -23.07
N ILE A 545 -4.57 -7.89 -23.66
CA ILE A 545 -4.16 -7.90 -25.07
C ILE A 545 -2.86 -8.70 -25.21
N TRP A 546 -1.88 -8.40 -24.36
CA TRP A 546 -0.57 -9.04 -24.40
C TRP A 546 -0.63 -10.55 -24.21
N LEU A 547 -1.45 -11.05 -23.30
CA LEU A 547 -1.62 -12.48 -23.07
C LEU A 547 -2.22 -13.26 -24.26
N ARG A 548 -2.69 -12.56 -25.31
CA ARG A 548 -3.11 -13.15 -26.59
C ARG A 548 -2.01 -13.16 -27.64
N ASP A 549 -0.94 -12.40 -27.43
CA ASP A 549 0.25 -12.45 -28.27
C ASP A 549 1.08 -13.72 -28.02
N ASP A 550 1.62 -14.33 -29.06
CA ASP A 550 2.38 -15.60 -28.96
C ASP A 550 3.60 -15.48 -28.06
N LYS A 551 4.31 -14.34 -28.11
CA LYS A 551 5.50 -14.09 -27.27
C LYS A 551 5.15 -14.19 -25.79
N TYR A 552 4.16 -13.43 -25.34
CA TYR A 552 3.82 -13.33 -23.93
C TYR A 552 3.00 -14.53 -23.42
N TYR A 553 2.16 -15.11 -24.27
CA TYR A 553 1.54 -16.40 -24.01
C TYR A 553 2.59 -17.47 -23.70
N ASN A 554 3.65 -17.59 -24.51
CA ASN A 554 4.69 -18.59 -24.30
C ASN A 554 5.52 -18.35 -23.03
N ILE A 555 5.76 -17.07 -22.67
CA ILE A 555 6.42 -16.73 -21.38
C ILE A 555 5.60 -17.25 -20.21
N VAL A 556 4.30 -16.93 -20.19
CA VAL A 556 3.40 -17.36 -19.10
C VAL A 556 3.21 -18.87 -19.10
N ARG A 557 3.06 -19.50 -20.27
CA ARG A 557 2.95 -20.96 -20.39
C ARG A 557 4.17 -21.68 -19.82
N LYS A 558 5.37 -21.16 -20.08
CA LYS A 558 6.62 -21.72 -19.49
C LYS A 558 6.58 -21.65 -17.96
N ALA A 559 6.13 -20.53 -17.38
CA ALA A 559 5.97 -20.40 -15.94
C ALA A 559 4.92 -21.38 -15.39
N PHE A 560 3.79 -21.55 -16.08
CA PHE A 560 2.68 -22.43 -15.68
C PHE A 560 3.03 -23.93 -15.77
N THR A 561 4.13 -24.28 -16.44
CA THR A 561 4.63 -25.67 -16.53
C THR A 561 5.94 -25.88 -15.77
N SER A 562 6.40 -24.89 -14.98
CA SER A 562 7.60 -24.98 -14.16
C SER A 562 7.45 -25.96 -12.98
N ASP A 563 8.57 -26.32 -12.35
CA ASP A 563 8.58 -27.15 -11.13
C ASP A 563 7.77 -26.48 -10.00
N ALA A 564 7.90 -25.17 -9.82
CA ALA A 564 7.11 -24.40 -8.89
C ALA A 564 5.59 -24.50 -9.17
N ALA A 565 5.19 -24.37 -10.43
CA ALA A 565 3.79 -24.55 -10.80
C ALA A 565 3.30 -25.98 -10.51
N GLN A 566 4.14 -26.99 -10.76
CA GLN A 566 3.82 -28.39 -10.44
C GLN A 566 3.73 -28.65 -8.93
N GLU A 567 4.46 -27.91 -8.11
CA GLU A 567 4.40 -28.02 -6.65
C GLU A 567 3.10 -27.47 -6.08
N TYR A 568 2.68 -26.27 -6.53
CA TYR A 568 1.56 -25.54 -5.92
C TYR A 568 0.23 -25.71 -6.63
N PHE A 569 0.21 -25.97 -7.95
CA PHE A 569 -0.99 -25.91 -8.78
C PHE A 569 -1.28 -27.19 -9.55
N ASN A 570 -2.56 -27.41 -9.85
CA ASN A 570 -3.01 -28.35 -10.86
C ASN A 570 -2.73 -27.72 -12.24
N VAL A 571 -1.62 -28.13 -12.87
CA VAL A 571 -1.06 -27.51 -14.09
C VAL A 571 -2.09 -27.49 -15.23
N ASP A 572 -2.82 -28.56 -15.45
CA ASP A 572 -3.82 -28.65 -16.52
C ASP A 572 -4.92 -27.59 -16.35
N GLU A 573 -5.36 -27.34 -15.12
CA GLU A 573 -6.39 -26.32 -14.81
C GLU A 573 -5.88 -24.90 -15.07
N ILE A 574 -4.66 -24.55 -14.62
CA ILE A 574 -4.14 -23.20 -14.81
C ILE A 574 -3.75 -22.94 -16.27
N VAL A 575 -3.26 -23.94 -17.00
CA VAL A 575 -2.98 -23.84 -18.45
C VAL A 575 -4.28 -23.67 -19.23
N SER A 576 -5.38 -24.32 -18.83
CA SER A 576 -6.67 -24.15 -19.50
C SER A 576 -7.16 -22.70 -19.47
N PHE A 577 -6.95 -21.96 -18.37
CA PHE A 577 -7.29 -20.52 -18.32
C PHE A 577 -6.52 -19.71 -19.36
N LEU A 578 -5.24 -20.04 -19.56
CA LEU A 578 -4.38 -19.36 -20.53
C LEU A 578 -4.80 -19.68 -21.97
N ASP A 579 -5.08 -20.95 -22.26
CA ASP A 579 -5.49 -21.41 -23.59
C ASP A 579 -6.87 -20.83 -23.98
N GLU A 580 -7.86 -20.82 -23.07
CA GLU A 580 -9.16 -20.21 -23.28
C GLU A 580 -9.08 -18.71 -23.53
N HIS A 581 -8.19 -18.02 -22.77
CA HIS A 581 -7.98 -16.58 -22.94
C HIS A 581 -7.36 -16.28 -24.30
N LYS A 582 -6.35 -17.05 -24.72
CA LYS A 582 -5.70 -16.94 -26.03
C LYS A 582 -6.68 -17.17 -27.16
N ALA A 583 -7.51 -18.19 -27.06
CA ALA A 583 -8.54 -18.51 -28.05
C ALA A 583 -9.68 -17.47 -28.10
N GLY A 584 -9.76 -16.55 -27.14
CA GLY A 584 -10.81 -15.55 -27.05
C GLY A 584 -12.13 -16.07 -26.48
N ASN A 585 -12.18 -17.30 -25.96
CA ASN A 585 -13.37 -17.95 -25.41
C ASN A 585 -13.77 -17.35 -24.05
N ALA A 586 -12.79 -16.90 -23.26
CA ALA A 586 -13.00 -16.24 -21.97
C ALA A 586 -11.98 -15.13 -21.73
N ASP A 587 -12.32 -14.17 -20.85
CA ASP A 587 -11.37 -13.21 -20.34
C ASP A 587 -10.86 -13.65 -18.95
N ASN A 588 -9.77 -14.41 -18.97
CA ASN A 588 -9.11 -14.92 -17.78
C ASN A 588 -7.86 -14.09 -17.41
N SER A 589 -7.65 -12.92 -18.05
CA SER A 589 -6.41 -12.15 -17.95
C SER A 589 -5.97 -11.88 -16.50
N ARG A 590 -6.88 -11.44 -15.63
CA ARG A 590 -6.55 -11.16 -14.22
C ARG A 590 -6.24 -12.43 -13.42
N LYS A 591 -6.94 -13.55 -13.67
CA LYS A 591 -6.67 -14.84 -13.03
C LYS A 591 -5.30 -15.38 -13.42
N ILE A 592 -4.99 -15.35 -14.71
CA ILE A 592 -3.69 -15.72 -15.26
C ILE A 592 -2.60 -14.87 -14.63
N TRP A 593 -2.81 -13.55 -14.58
CA TRP A 593 -1.85 -12.60 -14.02
C TRP A 593 -1.59 -12.86 -12.53
N THR A 594 -2.63 -13.15 -11.76
CA THR A 594 -2.50 -13.48 -10.33
C THR A 594 -1.62 -14.72 -10.11
N ILE A 595 -1.85 -15.80 -10.84
CA ILE A 595 -1.02 -17.01 -10.75
C ILE A 595 0.41 -16.72 -11.22
N TYR A 596 0.57 -16.00 -12.34
CA TYR A 596 1.87 -15.70 -12.92
C TYR A 596 2.75 -14.87 -11.97
N MET A 597 2.19 -13.83 -11.32
CA MET A 597 2.93 -13.00 -10.37
C MET A 597 3.43 -13.80 -9.15
N PHE A 598 2.63 -14.75 -8.64
CA PHE A 598 3.09 -15.66 -7.59
C PHE A 598 4.28 -16.52 -8.07
N LEU A 599 4.20 -17.08 -9.26
CA LEU A 599 5.27 -17.94 -9.80
C LEU A 599 6.57 -17.15 -10.05
N VAL A 600 6.47 -15.90 -10.53
CA VAL A 600 7.63 -15.02 -10.66
C VAL A 600 8.24 -14.71 -9.31
N TRP A 601 7.41 -14.31 -8.32
CA TRP A 601 7.87 -14.06 -6.96
C TRP A 601 8.54 -15.28 -6.33
N TYR A 602 7.96 -16.47 -6.53
CA TYR A 602 8.53 -17.72 -6.02
C TYR A 602 9.92 -18.00 -6.61
N GLU A 603 10.10 -17.77 -7.91
CA GLU A 603 11.39 -17.95 -8.57
C GLU A 603 12.46 -17.01 -8.01
N GLU A 604 12.09 -15.75 -7.66
CA GLU A 604 13.01 -14.77 -7.09
C GLU A 604 13.45 -15.11 -5.66
N TYR A 605 12.56 -15.67 -4.86
CA TYR A 605 12.84 -15.91 -3.44
C TYR A 605 13.15 -17.36 -3.08
N PHE A 606 12.72 -18.33 -3.87
CA PHE A 606 12.87 -19.76 -3.61
C PHE A 606 13.49 -20.54 -4.79
N GLY A 607 13.65 -19.90 -5.94
CA GLY A 607 14.24 -20.50 -7.15
C GLY A 607 15.76 -20.45 -7.17
N LYS A 608 16.33 -20.79 -8.31
CA LYS A 608 17.80 -20.84 -8.53
C LYS A 608 18.47 -19.47 -8.65
N ASN A 609 17.69 -18.37 -8.76
CA ASN A 609 18.20 -17.01 -8.98
C ASN A 609 18.58 -16.27 -7.68
N GLU A 610 18.44 -16.90 -6.54
CA GLU A 610 18.73 -16.30 -5.23
C GLU A 610 20.15 -15.71 -5.12
N ALA A 611 21.13 -16.29 -5.80
CA ALA A 611 22.52 -15.82 -5.81
C ALA A 611 22.75 -14.55 -6.67
N SER A 612 21.85 -14.23 -7.61
CA SER A 612 22.05 -13.09 -8.54
C SER A 612 21.74 -11.72 -7.92
N HIS A 613 20.94 -11.67 -6.86
CA HIS A 613 20.56 -10.41 -6.19
C HIS A 613 21.61 -9.85 -5.23
N VAL A 614 22.62 -10.66 -4.87
CA VAL A 614 23.74 -10.22 -4.02
C VAL A 614 24.69 -9.28 -4.79
N HIS A 615 24.74 -9.35 -6.13
CA HIS A 615 25.68 -8.60 -6.96
C HIS A 615 25.08 -7.39 -7.70
N ALA A 616 23.76 -7.18 -7.67
CA ALA A 616 23.13 -6.06 -8.35
C ALA A 616 23.03 -4.76 -7.53
N ALA A 617 23.55 -4.76 -6.30
CA ALA A 617 23.52 -3.62 -5.37
C ALA A 617 24.89 -2.91 -5.23
N CYS A 618 25.80 -3.10 -6.21
CA CYS A 618 27.08 -2.36 -6.28
C CYS A 618 27.07 -1.34 -7.40
#